data_7aa0c7c364aceaf95ae79b29b6b71ac7
#
_entry.id   7aa0c7c364aceaf95ae79b29b6b71ac7
#
_cell.length_a   1.000
_cell.length_b   1.000
_cell.length_c   1.000
_cell.angle_alpha   90.00
_cell.angle_beta   90.00
_cell.angle_gamma   90.00
#
_symmetry.space_group_name_H-M   'P 1'
#
loop_
_entity.id
_entity.type
_entity.pdbx_description
1 polymer ?
#
loop_
_entity_poly.entity_id
_entity_poly.type
_entity_poly.pdbx_seq_one_letter_code
_entity_poly.pdbx_strand_id
1 'polypeptide(L)'
;MKVLIVKTSSMGDVIHTLPALTDAAKAFPGITFDWVVEEAFQEIPRWHPNVDKVIPVAIRRWRKSIFKTLKSGEWSEYKAELKQSSYDAVIDAQGLIKSAFLVTRLANGPKFGLDKQSAKEPIASSFYNTPIAVAKNQHAVERVRQLFAAALGYKLEGRGDFAIHQHFSSEENSGRYLVFQHSTTRFDKHWPEQYWEQLIEIACANGWQIKLPWGNPTEKERAERLATVHSSVKVLPKLSLSEIANVLAGATACVSVDTGLSHLAAALDRPNVILFGPTDPGLVGGYGKEQYCLQASDYPAIDSDIEPAVFASLTPDIVWHQLAAII
;
A
#
# COMPACT_ATOMS: atom_id res chain seq x y z
N MET A 1 -1.18 10.58 -24.85
CA MET A 1 -1.29 9.10 -24.70
C MET A 1 -2.18 8.81 -23.52
N LYS A 2 -3.18 7.95 -23.68
CA LYS A 2 -4.11 7.56 -22.60
C LYS A 2 -3.94 6.08 -22.27
N VAL A 3 -3.65 5.75 -21.02
CA VAL A 3 -3.34 4.39 -20.56
C VAL A 3 -4.35 3.95 -19.49
N LEU A 4 -4.87 2.72 -19.61
CA LEU A 4 -5.66 2.10 -18.55
C LEU A 4 -4.76 1.25 -17.65
N ILE A 5 -4.83 1.50 -16.35
CA ILE A 5 -4.18 0.69 -15.33
C ILE A 5 -5.19 -0.26 -14.69
N VAL A 6 -4.82 -1.53 -14.61
CA VAL A 6 -5.60 -2.53 -13.88
C VAL A 6 -4.79 -2.99 -12.67
N LYS A 7 -5.06 -2.38 -11.52
CA LYS A 7 -4.50 -2.78 -10.21
C LYS A 7 -5.58 -2.59 -9.16
N THR A 8 -6.24 -3.69 -8.79
CA THR A 8 -7.46 -3.62 -8.01
C THR A 8 -7.22 -3.68 -6.50
N SER A 9 -6.21 -4.40 -6.04
CA SER A 9 -5.92 -4.63 -4.61
C SER A 9 -4.55 -5.29 -4.42
N SER A 10 -3.96 -5.37 -3.21
CA SER A 10 -4.43 -4.75 -1.98
C SER A 10 -3.97 -3.30 -1.87
N MET A 11 -4.19 -2.63 -0.72
CA MET A 11 -3.80 -1.24 -0.50
C MET A 11 -2.33 -0.98 -0.82
N GLY A 12 -1.41 -1.76 -0.24
CA GLY A 12 0.03 -1.64 -0.50
C GLY A 12 0.37 -1.85 -1.97
N ASP A 13 -0.25 -2.85 -2.63
CA ASP A 13 -0.05 -3.09 -4.07
C ASP A 13 -0.51 -1.92 -4.96
N VAL A 14 -1.61 -1.24 -4.58
CA VAL A 14 -2.09 -0.04 -5.28
C VAL A 14 -1.08 1.09 -5.12
N ILE A 15 -0.59 1.33 -3.90
CA ILE A 15 0.44 2.33 -3.59
C ILE A 15 1.73 2.02 -4.36
N HIS A 16 2.20 0.79 -4.36
CA HIS A 16 3.42 0.36 -5.07
C HIS A 16 3.36 0.56 -6.60
N THR A 17 2.17 0.83 -7.15
CA THR A 17 2.02 1.09 -8.57
C THR A 17 2.27 2.57 -8.94
N LEU A 18 2.11 3.50 -8.00
CA LEU A 18 2.23 4.94 -8.26
C LEU A 18 3.58 5.34 -8.88
N PRO A 19 4.75 4.82 -8.44
CA PRO A 19 6.03 5.20 -9.05
C PRO A 19 6.15 4.89 -10.54
N ALA A 20 5.48 3.86 -11.02
CA ALA A 20 5.48 3.55 -12.45
C ALA A 20 4.75 4.60 -13.30
N LEU A 21 3.73 5.26 -12.72
CA LEU A 21 3.03 6.37 -13.38
C LEU A 21 3.93 7.59 -13.47
N THR A 22 4.65 7.89 -12.38
CA THR A 22 5.61 9.00 -12.33
C THR A 22 6.72 8.82 -13.37
N ASP A 23 7.27 7.61 -13.49
CA ASP A 23 8.28 7.29 -14.51
C ASP A 23 7.73 7.48 -15.94
N ALA A 24 6.55 6.95 -16.19
CA ALA A 24 5.91 7.09 -17.50
C ALA A 24 5.57 8.54 -17.83
N ALA A 25 5.15 9.34 -16.83
CA ALA A 25 4.87 10.77 -17.01
C ALA A 25 6.14 11.59 -17.32
N LYS A 26 7.28 11.21 -16.76
CA LYS A 26 8.59 11.79 -17.09
C LYS A 26 9.00 11.44 -18.54
N ALA A 27 8.75 10.19 -18.94
CA ALA A 27 9.10 9.72 -20.30
C ALA A 27 8.18 10.28 -21.39
N PHE A 28 6.90 10.48 -21.07
CA PHE A 28 5.87 10.92 -22.03
C PHE A 28 5.09 12.12 -21.45
N PRO A 29 5.57 13.36 -21.68
CA PRO A 29 4.82 14.55 -21.26
C PRO A 29 3.39 14.55 -21.80
N GLY A 30 2.42 14.78 -20.93
CA GLY A 30 0.99 14.75 -21.30
C GLY A 30 0.34 13.36 -21.33
N ILE A 31 1.01 12.31 -20.85
CA ILE A 31 0.36 11.02 -20.59
C ILE A 31 -0.69 11.16 -19.48
N THR A 32 -1.83 10.49 -19.67
CA THR A 32 -2.89 10.41 -18.66
C THR A 32 -3.26 8.95 -18.38
N PHE A 33 -3.71 8.69 -17.16
CA PHE A 33 -4.08 7.36 -16.72
C PHE A 33 -5.54 7.32 -16.26
N ASP A 34 -6.28 6.33 -16.79
CA ASP A 34 -7.48 5.85 -16.12
C ASP A 34 -7.10 4.62 -15.29
N TRP A 35 -7.71 4.43 -14.12
CA TRP A 35 -7.33 3.34 -13.22
C TRP A 35 -8.52 2.56 -12.69
N VAL A 36 -8.54 1.24 -12.93
CA VAL A 36 -9.51 0.32 -12.33
C VAL A 36 -8.99 -0.19 -11.01
N VAL A 37 -9.72 0.10 -9.93
CA VAL A 37 -9.35 -0.23 -8.54
C VAL A 37 -10.57 -0.65 -7.73
N GLU A 38 -10.41 -1.50 -6.72
CA GLU A 38 -11.48 -1.81 -5.76
C GLU A 38 -12.00 -0.54 -5.06
N GLU A 39 -13.32 -0.44 -4.88
CA GLU A 39 -14.01 0.71 -4.29
C GLU A 39 -13.39 1.18 -2.96
N ALA A 40 -12.86 0.25 -2.15
CA ALA A 40 -12.22 0.56 -0.88
C ALA A 40 -10.90 1.34 -1.01
N PHE A 41 -10.27 1.36 -2.18
CA PHE A 41 -8.96 2.00 -2.41
C PHE A 41 -9.03 3.10 -3.47
N GLN A 42 -10.23 3.51 -3.88
CA GLN A 42 -10.43 4.45 -4.99
C GLN A 42 -9.84 5.85 -4.76
N GLU A 43 -9.58 6.23 -3.50
CA GLU A 43 -8.96 7.52 -3.18
C GLU A 43 -7.48 7.55 -3.59
N ILE A 44 -6.74 6.43 -3.45
CA ILE A 44 -5.28 6.37 -3.64
C ILE A 44 -4.85 6.81 -5.06
N PRO A 45 -5.41 6.28 -6.15
CA PRO A 45 -5.05 6.74 -7.49
C PRO A 45 -5.31 8.23 -7.72
N ARG A 46 -6.35 8.80 -7.09
CA ARG A 46 -6.72 10.21 -7.25
C ARG A 46 -5.70 11.20 -6.71
N TRP A 47 -4.79 10.74 -5.85
CA TRP A 47 -3.72 11.59 -5.31
C TRP A 47 -2.58 11.81 -6.31
N HIS A 48 -2.48 10.97 -7.34
CA HIS A 48 -1.42 11.09 -8.34
C HIS A 48 -1.81 12.08 -9.46
N PRO A 49 -0.96 13.07 -9.79
CA PRO A 49 -1.32 14.19 -10.68
C PRO A 49 -1.67 13.77 -12.11
N ASN A 50 -1.18 12.63 -12.58
CA ASN A 50 -1.43 12.14 -13.94
C ASN A 50 -2.61 11.16 -14.05
N VAL A 51 -3.33 10.88 -12.94
CA VAL A 51 -4.57 10.08 -12.98
C VAL A 51 -5.74 10.99 -13.33
N ASP A 52 -6.35 10.74 -14.49
CA ASP A 52 -7.50 11.49 -15.01
C ASP A 52 -8.81 10.91 -14.48
N LYS A 53 -8.97 9.59 -14.56
CA LYS A 53 -10.19 8.91 -14.16
C LYS A 53 -9.93 7.68 -13.29
N VAL A 54 -10.71 7.55 -12.21
CA VAL A 54 -10.75 6.32 -11.40
C VAL A 54 -12.06 5.60 -11.66
N ILE A 55 -11.96 4.32 -12.03
CA ILE A 55 -13.10 3.44 -12.32
C ILE A 55 -13.21 2.43 -11.17
N PRO A 56 -14.09 2.64 -10.20
CA PRO A 56 -14.23 1.74 -9.06
C PRO A 56 -14.81 0.40 -9.50
N VAL A 57 -14.27 -0.69 -8.95
CA VAL A 57 -14.79 -2.04 -9.12
C VAL A 57 -15.03 -2.68 -7.76
N ALA A 58 -16.10 -3.43 -7.59
CA ALA A 58 -16.49 -4.04 -6.33
C ALA A 58 -16.42 -5.58 -6.40
N ILE A 59 -15.34 -6.15 -6.94
CA ILE A 59 -15.21 -7.60 -7.16
C ILE A 59 -15.41 -8.37 -5.85
N ARG A 60 -14.91 -7.86 -4.73
CA ARG A 60 -15.06 -8.50 -3.41
C ARG A 60 -16.52 -8.59 -2.97
N ARG A 61 -17.29 -7.52 -3.18
CA ARG A 61 -18.72 -7.44 -2.86
C ARG A 61 -19.56 -8.23 -3.84
N TRP A 62 -19.29 -8.12 -5.14
CA TRP A 62 -20.00 -8.82 -6.20
C TRP A 62 -19.92 -10.35 -6.03
N ARG A 63 -18.76 -10.87 -5.64
CA ARG A 63 -18.58 -12.32 -5.37
C ARG A 63 -19.45 -12.85 -4.23
N LYS A 64 -19.77 -11.99 -3.25
CA LYS A 64 -20.65 -12.38 -2.13
C LYS A 64 -22.13 -12.42 -2.51
N SER A 65 -22.53 -11.71 -3.57
CA SER A 65 -23.94 -11.54 -3.94
C SER A 65 -24.12 -11.40 -5.46
N ILE A 66 -23.69 -12.41 -6.23
CA ILE A 66 -23.66 -12.39 -7.71
C ILE A 66 -25.05 -12.07 -8.30
N PHE A 67 -26.12 -12.71 -7.82
CA PHE A 67 -27.48 -12.47 -8.32
C PHE A 67 -27.96 -11.05 -8.05
N LYS A 68 -27.61 -10.47 -6.91
CA LYS A 68 -27.95 -9.08 -6.58
C LYS A 68 -27.23 -8.12 -7.51
N THR A 69 -25.95 -8.35 -7.77
CA THR A 69 -25.12 -7.52 -8.67
C THR A 69 -25.65 -7.54 -10.12
N LEU A 70 -26.09 -8.70 -10.60
CA LEU A 70 -26.67 -8.81 -11.95
C LEU A 70 -28.03 -8.10 -12.05
N LYS A 71 -28.87 -8.18 -11.01
CA LYS A 71 -30.18 -7.54 -10.98
C LYS A 71 -30.12 -6.03 -10.81
N SER A 72 -29.12 -5.51 -10.09
CA SER A 72 -28.97 -4.05 -9.84
C SER A 72 -28.50 -3.26 -11.07
N GLY A 73 -28.07 -3.91 -12.13
CA GLY A 73 -27.48 -3.23 -13.29
C GLY A 73 -26.02 -2.79 -13.11
N GLU A 74 -25.48 -2.80 -11.90
CA GLU A 74 -24.15 -2.31 -11.52
C GLU A 74 -23.01 -2.91 -12.39
N TRP A 75 -23.10 -4.20 -12.67
CA TRP A 75 -22.16 -4.86 -13.57
C TRP A 75 -22.24 -4.36 -15.01
N SER A 76 -23.45 -4.03 -15.48
CA SER A 76 -23.66 -3.51 -16.84
C SER A 76 -23.18 -2.08 -16.97
N GLU A 77 -23.41 -1.24 -15.97
CA GLU A 77 -22.91 0.13 -15.87
C GLU A 77 -21.38 0.15 -15.85
N TYR A 78 -20.75 -0.65 -15.00
CA TYR A 78 -19.30 -0.82 -14.95
C TYR A 78 -18.71 -1.22 -16.32
N LYS A 79 -19.31 -2.22 -16.98
CA LYS A 79 -18.85 -2.64 -18.33
C LYS A 79 -19.02 -1.53 -19.37
N ALA A 80 -20.11 -0.79 -19.33
CA ALA A 80 -20.36 0.32 -20.24
C ALA A 80 -19.31 1.41 -20.02
N GLU A 81 -19.03 1.79 -18.77
CA GLU A 81 -18.02 2.77 -18.40
C GLU A 81 -16.63 2.37 -18.89
N LEU A 82 -16.22 1.12 -18.66
CA LEU A 82 -14.92 0.60 -19.06
C LEU A 82 -14.72 0.59 -20.58
N LYS A 83 -15.80 0.43 -21.35
CA LYS A 83 -15.80 0.40 -22.83
C LYS A 83 -15.94 1.77 -23.49
N GLN A 84 -16.25 2.82 -22.74
CA GLN A 84 -16.42 4.17 -23.30
C GLN A 84 -15.14 4.74 -23.92
N SER A 85 -13.99 4.41 -23.35
CA SER A 85 -12.70 4.90 -23.81
C SER A 85 -11.94 3.84 -24.60
N SER A 86 -11.15 4.30 -25.58
CA SER A 86 -10.09 3.52 -26.20
C SER A 86 -8.76 3.96 -25.59
N TYR A 87 -7.90 3.01 -25.31
CA TYR A 87 -6.61 3.24 -24.66
C TYR A 87 -5.47 2.89 -25.61
N ASP A 88 -4.41 3.69 -25.56
CA ASP A 88 -3.16 3.40 -26.25
C ASP A 88 -2.45 2.17 -25.67
N ALA A 89 -2.67 1.92 -24.36
CA ALA A 89 -2.25 0.71 -23.67
C ALA A 89 -3.18 0.37 -22.51
N VAL A 90 -3.42 -0.92 -22.28
CA VAL A 90 -4.09 -1.47 -21.09
C VAL A 90 -3.06 -2.30 -20.33
N ILE A 91 -2.63 -1.85 -19.15
CA ILE A 91 -1.58 -2.51 -18.38
C ILE A 91 -2.19 -3.20 -17.15
N ASP A 92 -2.20 -4.53 -17.14
CA ASP A 92 -2.62 -5.33 -16.00
C ASP A 92 -1.41 -5.57 -15.05
N ALA A 93 -1.30 -4.70 -14.05
CA ALA A 93 -0.30 -4.80 -12.99
C ALA A 93 -0.75 -5.71 -11.82
N GLN A 94 -1.94 -6.32 -11.90
CA GLN A 94 -2.44 -7.23 -10.87
C GLN A 94 -1.96 -8.67 -11.08
N GLY A 95 -1.93 -9.16 -12.32
CA GLY A 95 -1.47 -10.49 -12.68
C GLY A 95 -2.31 -11.64 -12.09
N LEU A 96 -3.64 -11.44 -11.97
CA LEU A 96 -4.61 -12.43 -11.47
C LEU A 96 -5.67 -12.72 -12.54
N ILE A 97 -6.19 -13.94 -12.57
CA ILE A 97 -7.25 -14.35 -13.49
C ILE A 97 -8.47 -13.42 -13.38
N LYS A 98 -8.83 -13.04 -12.16
CA LYS A 98 -9.98 -12.15 -11.93
C LYS A 98 -9.80 -10.77 -12.55
N SER A 99 -8.62 -10.15 -12.48
CA SER A 99 -8.34 -8.86 -13.11
C SER A 99 -8.28 -9.00 -14.62
N ALA A 100 -7.61 -10.03 -15.12
CA ALA A 100 -7.48 -10.29 -16.55
C ALA A 100 -8.85 -10.55 -17.19
N PHE A 101 -9.71 -11.36 -16.58
CA PHE A 101 -11.02 -11.75 -17.13
C PHE A 101 -12.11 -10.68 -16.94
N LEU A 102 -12.20 -10.07 -15.74
CA LEU A 102 -13.31 -9.15 -15.41
C LEU A 102 -13.02 -7.71 -15.83
N VAL A 103 -11.75 -7.35 -16.07
CA VAL A 103 -11.33 -5.99 -16.38
C VAL A 103 -10.57 -5.95 -17.70
N THR A 104 -9.34 -6.48 -17.73
CA THR A 104 -8.40 -6.31 -18.84
C THR A 104 -8.96 -6.76 -20.19
N ARG A 105 -9.63 -7.91 -20.20
CA ARG A 105 -10.28 -8.46 -21.41
C ARG A 105 -11.36 -7.53 -21.99
N LEU A 106 -12.06 -6.79 -21.12
CA LEU A 106 -13.22 -5.96 -21.52
C LEU A 106 -12.80 -4.57 -22.00
N ALA A 107 -11.63 -4.09 -21.64
CA ALA A 107 -11.13 -2.78 -22.04
C ALA A 107 -10.71 -2.75 -23.51
N ASN A 108 -10.88 -1.60 -24.17
CA ASN A 108 -10.47 -1.38 -25.55
C ASN A 108 -9.01 -0.90 -25.61
N GLY A 109 -8.17 -1.59 -26.35
CA GLY A 109 -6.75 -1.26 -26.54
C GLY A 109 -5.84 -2.49 -26.46
N PRO A 110 -4.56 -2.35 -26.83
CA PRO A 110 -3.56 -3.41 -26.68
C PRO A 110 -3.28 -3.69 -25.20
N LYS A 111 -3.20 -4.97 -24.85
CA LYS A 111 -3.15 -5.47 -23.48
C LYS A 111 -1.76 -5.97 -23.13
N PHE A 112 -1.21 -5.43 -22.04
CA PHE A 112 0.08 -5.78 -21.48
C PHE A 112 -0.11 -6.33 -20.06
N GLY A 113 0.75 -7.21 -19.63
CA GLY A 113 0.78 -7.75 -18.28
C GLY A 113 1.94 -8.72 -18.10
N LEU A 114 2.10 -9.24 -16.90
CA LEU A 114 3.18 -10.16 -16.59
C LEU A 114 3.01 -11.49 -17.33
N ASP A 115 4.12 -12.08 -17.80
CA ASP A 115 4.14 -13.39 -18.43
C ASP A 115 3.83 -14.53 -17.46
N LYS A 116 3.81 -15.78 -17.97
CA LYS A 116 3.49 -16.98 -17.17
C LYS A 116 4.45 -17.19 -16.00
N GLN A 117 5.71 -16.82 -16.13
CA GLN A 117 6.72 -17.02 -15.09
C GLN A 117 6.69 -15.91 -14.05
N SER A 118 6.31 -14.71 -14.45
CA SER A 118 6.31 -13.50 -13.62
C SER A 118 4.98 -13.27 -12.90
N ALA A 119 3.85 -13.65 -13.50
CA ALA A 119 2.52 -13.46 -12.92
C ALA A 119 2.34 -14.29 -11.64
N LYS A 120 1.48 -13.80 -10.74
CA LYS A 120 1.05 -14.54 -9.54
C LYS A 120 0.19 -15.75 -9.92
N GLU A 121 -0.70 -15.56 -10.90
CA GLU A 121 -1.50 -16.61 -11.51
C GLU A 121 -1.11 -16.73 -13.00
N PRO A 122 -0.35 -17.76 -13.39
CA PRO A 122 0.21 -17.90 -14.75
C PRO A 122 -0.82 -17.81 -15.88
N ILE A 123 -2.05 -18.29 -15.65
CA ILE A 123 -3.14 -18.29 -16.63
C ILE A 123 -3.55 -16.85 -17.01
N ALA A 124 -3.35 -15.86 -16.15
CA ALA A 124 -3.66 -14.46 -16.45
C ALA A 124 -2.94 -13.97 -17.71
N SER A 125 -1.72 -14.46 -17.97
CA SER A 125 -0.92 -14.07 -19.14
C SER A 125 -1.59 -14.37 -20.48
N SER A 126 -2.50 -15.34 -20.52
CA SER A 126 -3.24 -15.69 -21.74
C SER A 126 -4.25 -14.64 -22.20
N PHE A 127 -4.52 -13.63 -21.38
CA PHE A 127 -5.42 -12.52 -21.71
C PHE A 127 -4.69 -11.29 -22.25
N TYR A 128 -3.36 -11.31 -22.30
CA TYR A 128 -2.54 -10.19 -22.76
C TYR A 128 -2.07 -10.39 -24.21
N ASN A 129 -2.07 -9.31 -24.99
CA ASN A 129 -1.49 -9.31 -26.33
C ASN A 129 0.03 -9.42 -26.25
N THR A 130 0.63 -8.78 -25.26
CA THR A 130 2.07 -8.75 -25.03
C THR A 130 2.37 -9.10 -23.56
N PRO A 131 2.61 -10.38 -23.25
CA PRO A 131 3.10 -10.79 -21.95
C PRO A 131 4.55 -10.34 -21.76
N ILE A 132 4.87 -9.78 -20.57
CA ILE A 132 6.16 -9.18 -20.26
C ILE A 132 6.83 -9.98 -19.12
N ALA A 133 8.07 -10.38 -19.35
CA ALA A 133 8.89 -11.06 -18.35
C ALA A 133 9.48 -10.04 -17.36
N VAL A 134 9.23 -10.25 -16.06
CA VAL A 134 9.77 -9.45 -14.96
C VAL A 134 10.17 -10.38 -13.82
N ALA A 135 11.42 -10.32 -13.38
CA ALA A 135 11.93 -11.18 -12.32
C ALA A 135 11.14 -11.05 -11.01
N LYS A 136 10.93 -12.16 -10.28
CA LYS A 136 10.15 -12.20 -9.02
C LYS A 136 10.96 -11.82 -7.78
N ASN A 137 12.27 -12.02 -7.81
CA ASN A 137 13.19 -11.82 -6.70
C ASN A 137 13.65 -10.36 -6.55
N GLN A 138 12.72 -9.44 -6.60
CA GLN A 138 12.97 -8.00 -6.46
C GLN A 138 11.75 -7.31 -5.88
N HIS A 139 11.95 -6.11 -5.38
CA HIS A 139 10.91 -5.33 -4.72
C HIS A 139 9.68 -5.11 -5.61
N ALA A 140 8.47 -5.17 -5.02
CA ALA A 140 7.20 -5.05 -5.74
C ALA A 140 7.09 -3.76 -6.58
N VAL A 141 7.61 -2.63 -6.08
CA VAL A 141 7.67 -1.35 -6.81
C VAL A 141 8.50 -1.50 -8.08
N GLU A 142 9.70 -2.08 -7.98
CA GLU A 142 10.61 -2.25 -9.14
C GLU A 142 9.99 -3.16 -10.20
N ARG A 143 9.27 -4.18 -9.77
CA ARG A 143 8.55 -5.08 -10.69
C ARG A 143 7.48 -4.35 -11.49
N VAL A 144 6.71 -3.47 -10.85
CA VAL A 144 5.68 -2.69 -11.54
C VAL A 144 6.30 -1.66 -12.45
N ARG A 145 7.35 -0.96 -12.03
CA ARG A 145 8.10 -0.01 -12.85
C ARG A 145 8.63 -0.67 -14.12
N GLN A 146 9.24 -1.86 -14.01
CA GLN A 146 9.73 -2.63 -15.17
C GLN A 146 8.62 -3.06 -16.11
N LEU A 147 7.47 -3.48 -15.57
CA LEU A 147 6.30 -3.82 -16.39
C LEU A 147 5.87 -2.63 -17.26
N PHE A 148 5.74 -1.44 -16.64
CA PHE A 148 5.32 -0.22 -17.34
C PHE A 148 6.37 0.24 -18.36
N ALA A 149 7.65 0.21 -18.00
CA ALA A 149 8.75 0.57 -18.88
C ALA A 149 8.77 -0.30 -20.14
N ALA A 150 8.61 -1.61 -19.99
CA ALA A 150 8.56 -2.54 -21.11
C ALA A 150 7.27 -2.41 -21.94
N ALA A 151 6.11 -2.17 -21.29
CA ALA A 151 4.83 -1.99 -21.98
C ALA A 151 4.77 -0.71 -22.83
N LEU A 152 5.38 0.37 -22.34
CA LEU A 152 5.32 1.69 -22.97
C LEU A 152 6.58 2.05 -23.77
N GLY A 153 7.66 1.27 -23.65
CA GLY A 153 8.87 1.45 -24.44
C GLY A 153 9.79 2.58 -23.94
N TYR A 154 9.90 2.80 -22.62
CA TYR A 154 10.86 3.75 -22.04
C TYR A 154 11.91 3.05 -21.16
N LYS A 155 12.98 3.78 -20.82
CA LYS A 155 14.01 3.31 -19.90
C LYS A 155 13.76 3.83 -18.49
N LEU A 156 13.96 2.96 -17.50
CA LEU A 156 13.91 3.35 -16.10
C LEU A 156 15.14 4.15 -15.72
N GLU A 157 14.95 5.22 -14.96
CA GLU A 157 16.02 6.05 -14.42
C GLU A 157 15.81 6.25 -12.92
N GLY A 158 16.89 6.12 -12.16
CA GLY A 158 16.92 6.37 -10.73
C GLY A 158 15.90 5.55 -9.92
N ARG A 159 15.60 6.05 -8.72
CA ARG A 159 14.61 5.46 -7.81
C ARG A 159 13.21 5.96 -8.15
N GLY A 160 12.21 5.11 -7.99
CA GLY A 160 10.81 5.47 -8.18
C GLY A 160 10.32 6.52 -7.17
N ASP A 161 9.44 7.39 -7.63
CA ASP A 161 8.81 8.45 -6.85
C ASP A 161 7.30 8.28 -6.89
N PHE A 162 6.65 8.31 -5.75
CA PHE A 162 5.20 8.14 -5.63
C PHE A 162 4.42 9.36 -6.10
N ALA A 163 5.02 10.55 -6.09
CA ALA A 163 4.48 11.84 -6.49
C ALA A 163 3.17 12.26 -5.77
N ILE A 164 2.91 11.73 -4.57
CA ILE A 164 1.69 12.03 -3.80
C ILE A 164 1.95 12.91 -2.57
N HIS A 165 3.19 13.06 -2.12
CA HIS A 165 3.50 13.83 -0.91
C HIS A 165 3.03 15.29 -1.02
N GLN A 166 3.12 15.90 -2.20
CA GLN A 166 2.68 17.27 -2.44
C GLN A 166 1.16 17.45 -2.31
N HIS A 167 0.39 16.39 -2.52
CA HIS A 167 -1.06 16.41 -2.36
C HIS A 167 -1.49 16.61 -0.89
N PHE A 168 -0.63 16.19 0.05
CA PHE A 168 -0.89 16.21 1.50
C PHE A 168 0.02 17.17 2.28
N SER A 169 0.84 17.98 1.61
CA SER A 169 1.66 19.00 2.26
C SER A 169 0.78 20.15 2.76
N SER A 170 0.36 20.09 4.02
CA SER A 170 -0.25 21.22 4.70
C SER A 170 0.61 21.63 5.91
N GLU A 171 0.98 22.91 5.98
CA GLU A 171 1.65 23.51 7.14
C GLU A 171 0.84 23.39 8.44
N GLU A 172 -0.47 23.17 8.34
CA GLU A 172 -1.41 23.10 9.47
C GLU A 172 -1.28 21.83 10.34
N ASN A 173 -0.61 20.77 9.85
CA ASN A 173 -0.51 19.49 10.56
C ASN A 173 0.86 19.21 11.20
N SER A 174 1.77 20.18 11.27
CA SER A 174 3.10 20.02 11.85
C SER A 174 3.06 19.95 13.39
N GLY A 175 2.57 18.85 13.93
CA GLY A 175 2.63 18.55 15.37
C GLY A 175 3.78 17.60 15.71
N ARG A 176 4.36 17.76 16.91
CA ARG A 176 5.36 16.81 17.44
C ARG A 176 4.66 15.52 17.90
N TYR A 177 4.29 14.65 16.97
CA TYR A 177 3.66 13.37 17.28
C TYR A 177 4.19 12.23 16.41
N LEU A 178 4.06 11.04 16.96
CA LEU A 178 4.33 9.77 16.28
C LEU A 178 3.01 9.09 15.89
N VAL A 179 3.02 8.31 14.81
CA VAL A 179 1.88 7.46 14.46
C VAL A 179 2.30 6.00 14.60
N PHE A 180 1.62 5.26 15.48
CA PHE A 180 1.85 3.84 15.67
C PHE A 180 0.77 3.03 14.95
N GLN A 181 1.16 2.36 13.86
CA GLN A 181 0.27 1.55 13.02
C GLN A 181 0.32 0.11 13.50
N HIS A 182 -0.41 -0.13 14.59
CA HIS A 182 -0.32 -1.32 15.44
C HIS A 182 -1.05 -2.55 14.91
N SER A 183 -1.77 -2.45 13.78
CA SER A 183 -2.68 -3.49 13.30
C SER A 183 -2.43 -3.92 11.86
N THR A 184 -2.65 -5.21 11.61
CA THR A 184 -2.59 -5.86 10.30
C THR A 184 -3.62 -6.98 10.23
N THR A 185 -3.78 -7.63 9.06
CA THR A 185 -4.82 -8.64 8.86
C THR A 185 -4.44 -10.04 9.34
N ARG A 186 -3.16 -10.35 9.47
CA ARG A 186 -2.66 -11.69 9.85
C ARG A 186 -2.08 -11.64 11.25
N PHE A 187 -2.43 -12.64 12.09
CA PHE A 187 -1.95 -12.73 13.45
C PHE A 187 -0.42 -12.77 13.53
N ASP A 188 0.23 -13.57 12.71
CA ASP A 188 1.69 -13.73 12.67
C ASP A 188 2.47 -12.49 12.18
N LYS A 189 1.76 -11.42 11.77
CA LYS A 189 2.33 -10.11 11.43
C LYS A 189 2.06 -9.04 12.50
N HIS A 190 1.30 -9.36 13.54
CA HIS A 190 1.10 -8.44 14.65
C HIS A 190 2.32 -8.43 15.56
N TRP A 191 2.87 -7.26 15.80
CA TRP A 191 3.81 -7.10 16.90
C TRP A 191 3.08 -7.23 18.22
N PRO A 192 3.66 -7.89 19.26
CA PRO A 192 3.00 -8.17 20.53
C PRO A 192 2.40 -6.94 21.19
N GLU A 193 1.18 -7.05 21.75
CA GLU A 193 0.48 -5.91 22.36
C GLU A 193 1.28 -5.33 23.54
N GLN A 194 1.85 -6.18 24.39
CA GLN A 194 2.73 -5.77 25.48
C GLN A 194 4.01 -5.05 25.00
N TYR A 195 4.50 -5.33 23.79
CA TYR A 195 5.63 -4.60 23.22
C TYR A 195 5.21 -3.21 22.73
N TRP A 196 4.00 -3.07 22.19
CA TRP A 196 3.43 -1.76 21.90
C TRP A 196 3.25 -0.93 23.17
N GLU A 197 2.77 -1.53 24.27
CA GLU A 197 2.60 -0.86 25.57
C GLU A 197 3.94 -0.30 26.06
N GLN A 198 4.99 -1.12 26.08
CA GLN A 198 6.33 -0.69 26.49
C GLN A 198 6.90 0.39 25.58
N LEU A 199 6.74 0.28 24.24
CA LEU A 199 7.20 1.31 23.31
C LEU A 199 6.46 2.64 23.52
N ILE A 200 5.17 2.59 23.83
CA ILE A 200 4.35 3.75 24.19
C ILE A 200 4.91 4.43 25.45
N GLU A 201 5.19 3.66 26.51
CA GLU A 201 5.78 4.19 27.75
C GLU A 201 7.10 4.90 27.49
N ILE A 202 8.01 4.28 26.73
CA ILE A 202 9.30 4.85 26.37
C ILE A 202 9.12 6.15 25.57
N ALA A 203 8.28 6.15 24.53
CA ALA A 203 8.07 7.31 23.68
C ALA A 203 7.42 8.47 24.45
N CYS A 204 6.42 8.20 25.30
CA CYS A 204 5.76 9.21 26.11
C CYS A 204 6.68 9.80 27.19
N ALA A 205 7.54 8.98 27.81
CA ALA A 205 8.57 9.46 28.75
C ALA A 205 9.58 10.42 28.07
N ASN A 206 9.78 10.30 26.77
CA ASN A 206 10.59 11.21 25.95
C ASN A 206 9.77 12.40 25.37
N GLY A 207 8.55 12.62 25.85
CA GLY A 207 7.72 13.80 25.54
C GLY A 207 6.97 13.71 24.21
N TRP A 208 6.81 12.51 23.61
CA TRP A 208 6.07 12.33 22.38
C TRP A 208 4.58 12.13 22.63
N GLN A 209 3.77 12.70 21.76
CA GLN A 209 2.36 12.32 21.60
C GLN A 209 2.28 11.18 20.59
N ILE A 210 1.34 10.25 20.81
CA ILE A 210 1.14 9.09 19.94
C ILE A 210 -0.29 9.10 19.39
N LYS A 211 -0.44 8.89 18.08
CA LYS A 211 -1.74 8.72 17.43
C LYS A 211 -1.88 7.28 16.95
N LEU A 212 -3.01 6.64 17.29
CA LEU A 212 -3.34 5.26 16.95
C LEU A 212 -4.49 5.24 15.93
N PRO A 213 -4.23 4.95 14.64
CA PRO A 213 -5.25 4.75 13.63
C PRO A 213 -5.88 3.36 13.74
N TRP A 214 -7.10 3.22 13.24
CA TRP A 214 -7.82 1.96 13.12
C TRP A 214 -8.78 1.97 11.92
N GLY A 215 -9.05 0.79 11.34
CA GLY A 215 -9.94 0.63 10.19
C GLY A 215 -11.21 -0.17 10.48
N ASN A 216 -11.21 -1.00 11.54
CA ASN A 216 -12.34 -1.85 11.91
C ASN A 216 -12.52 -1.93 13.45
N PRO A 217 -13.66 -2.45 13.95
CA PRO A 217 -13.93 -2.49 15.40
C PRO A 217 -12.86 -3.20 16.24
N THR A 218 -12.33 -4.33 15.77
CA THR A 218 -11.29 -5.08 16.50
C THR A 218 -9.99 -4.28 16.63
N GLU A 219 -9.61 -3.57 15.59
CA GLU A 219 -8.46 -2.66 15.62
C GLU A 219 -8.71 -1.47 16.56
N LYS A 220 -9.95 -0.95 16.61
CA LYS A 220 -10.34 0.10 17.53
C LYS A 220 -10.21 -0.35 18.98
N GLU A 221 -10.75 -1.50 19.32
CA GLU A 221 -10.65 -2.08 20.68
C GLU A 221 -9.18 -2.24 21.10
N ARG A 222 -8.31 -2.67 20.19
CA ARG A 222 -6.86 -2.75 20.45
C ARG A 222 -6.26 -1.36 20.67
N ALA A 223 -6.59 -0.38 19.84
CA ALA A 223 -6.13 1.00 20.01
C ALA A 223 -6.58 1.59 21.33
N GLU A 224 -7.82 1.31 21.77
CA GLU A 224 -8.37 1.77 23.03
C GLU A 224 -7.63 1.15 24.23
N ARG A 225 -7.27 -0.16 24.19
CA ARG A 225 -6.44 -0.78 25.23
C ARG A 225 -5.04 -0.13 25.28
N LEU A 226 -4.38 0.02 24.14
CA LEU A 226 -3.07 0.68 24.09
C LEU A 226 -3.10 2.13 24.59
N ALA A 227 -4.21 2.84 24.38
CA ALA A 227 -4.35 4.22 24.85
C ALA A 227 -4.52 4.34 26.38
N THR A 228 -4.81 3.23 27.09
CA THR A 228 -4.86 3.25 28.56
C THR A 228 -3.49 3.39 29.21
N VAL A 229 -2.42 3.10 28.48
CA VAL A 229 -1.03 3.11 28.97
C VAL A 229 -0.59 4.52 29.37
N HIS A 230 -0.93 5.53 28.56
CA HIS A 230 -0.49 6.90 28.84
C HIS A 230 -1.46 7.95 28.26
N SER A 231 -1.65 9.07 28.99
CA SER A 231 -2.56 10.16 28.58
C SER A 231 -2.17 10.90 27.31
N SER A 232 -0.92 10.81 26.87
CA SER A 232 -0.44 11.37 25.59
C SER A 232 -0.77 10.51 24.36
N VAL A 233 -1.44 9.36 24.56
CA VAL A 233 -1.88 8.50 23.46
C VAL A 233 -3.29 8.87 23.04
N LYS A 234 -3.50 9.09 21.75
CA LYS A 234 -4.79 9.43 21.18
C LYS A 234 -5.26 8.38 20.18
N VAL A 235 -6.38 7.73 20.47
CA VAL A 235 -7.11 6.93 19.48
C VAL A 235 -7.76 7.88 18.49
N LEU A 236 -7.50 7.72 17.22
CA LEU A 236 -8.10 8.56 16.18
C LEU A 236 -9.58 8.20 15.99
N PRO A 237 -10.42 9.12 15.52
CA PRO A 237 -11.74 8.75 15.02
C PRO A 237 -11.61 7.83 13.80
N LYS A 238 -12.73 7.28 13.32
CA LYS A 238 -12.71 6.57 12.05
C LYS A 238 -12.46 7.57 10.93
N LEU A 239 -11.38 7.34 10.18
CA LEU A 239 -10.90 8.21 9.11
C LEU A 239 -11.06 7.53 7.74
N SER A 240 -11.28 8.33 6.71
CA SER A 240 -11.09 7.95 5.30
C SER A 240 -9.60 7.77 4.98
N LEU A 241 -9.29 7.25 3.80
CA LEU A 241 -7.88 7.10 3.39
C LEU A 241 -7.18 8.45 3.21
N SER A 242 -7.88 9.46 2.73
CA SER A 242 -7.31 10.82 2.59
C SER A 242 -7.07 11.49 3.95
N GLU A 243 -7.98 11.30 4.90
CA GLU A 243 -7.80 11.84 6.25
C GLU A 243 -6.63 11.17 6.99
N ILE A 244 -6.49 9.84 6.89
CA ILE A 244 -5.32 9.17 7.48
C ILE A 244 -4.01 9.53 6.77
N ALA A 245 -4.03 9.76 5.45
CA ALA A 245 -2.87 10.25 4.71
C ALA A 245 -2.45 11.64 5.21
N ASN A 246 -3.38 12.55 5.49
CA ASN A 246 -3.07 13.85 6.12
C ASN A 246 -2.43 13.69 7.52
N VAL A 247 -2.96 12.75 8.34
CA VAL A 247 -2.36 12.47 9.65
C VAL A 247 -0.94 11.93 9.51
N LEU A 248 -0.71 11.02 8.57
CA LEU A 248 0.63 10.48 8.31
C LEU A 248 1.58 11.55 7.77
N ALA A 249 1.12 12.38 6.83
CA ALA A 249 1.93 13.46 6.26
C ALA A 249 2.41 14.49 7.30
N GLY A 250 1.64 14.71 8.36
CA GLY A 250 2.02 15.62 9.45
C GLY A 250 2.80 14.95 10.60
N ALA A 251 3.01 13.63 10.56
CA ALA A 251 3.74 12.91 11.60
C ALA A 251 5.25 13.23 11.53
N THR A 252 5.91 13.27 12.70
CA THR A 252 7.37 13.33 12.76
C THR A 252 7.98 12.02 12.25
N ALA A 253 7.45 10.90 12.72
CA ALA A 253 7.81 9.55 12.27
C ALA A 253 6.66 8.57 12.52
N CYS A 254 6.76 7.39 11.91
CA CYS A 254 5.85 6.28 12.12
C CYS A 254 6.59 5.06 12.67
N VAL A 255 5.87 4.24 13.44
CA VAL A 255 6.24 2.85 13.70
C VAL A 255 5.09 1.99 13.20
N SER A 256 5.37 1.00 12.39
CA SER A 256 4.33 0.20 11.73
C SER A 256 4.68 -1.28 11.68
N VAL A 257 3.68 -2.13 11.74
CA VAL A 257 3.80 -3.51 11.27
C VAL A 257 3.68 -3.55 9.74
N ASP A 258 3.96 -4.70 9.12
CA ASP A 258 3.75 -4.91 7.67
C ASP A 258 2.25 -4.79 7.33
N THR A 259 1.84 -3.60 6.88
CA THR A 259 0.45 -3.23 6.57
C THR A 259 0.37 -2.22 5.42
N GLY A 260 -0.82 -2.04 4.85
CA GLY A 260 -1.04 -1.05 3.79
C GLY A 260 -0.70 0.39 4.20
N LEU A 261 -0.89 0.75 5.48
CA LEU A 261 -0.56 2.08 6.00
C LEU A 261 0.95 2.31 6.10
N SER A 262 1.77 1.27 6.30
CA SER A 262 3.24 1.42 6.30
C SER A 262 3.75 1.86 4.92
N HIS A 263 3.15 1.30 3.85
CA HIS A 263 3.46 1.72 2.49
C HIS A 263 2.95 3.13 2.18
N LEU A 264 1.84 3.55 2.81
CA LEU A 264 1.34 4.91 2.67
C LEU A 264 2.28 5.92 3.36
N ALA A 265 2.77 5.61 4.55
CA ALA A 265 3.77 6.44 5.23
C ALA A 265 5.04 6.61 4.37
N ALA A 266 5.52 5.52 3.77
CA ALA A 266 6.64 5.53 2.84
C ALA A 266 6.37 6.39 1.59
N ALA A 267 5.18 6.28 1.01
CA ALA A 267 4.78 7.06 -0.16
C ALA A 267 4.58 8.56 0.11
N LEU A 268 4.40 8.92 1.38
CA LEU A 268 4.33 10.30 1.87
C LEU A 268 5.69 10.84 2.34
N ASP A 269 6.79 10.12 2.09
CA ASP A 269 8.15 10.46 2.52
C ASP A 269 8.27 10.68 4.05
N ARG A 270 7.51 9.90 4.85
CA ARG A 270 7.63 9.97 6.30
C ARG A 270 8.64 8.96 6.81
N PRO A 271 9.55 9.39 7.72
CA PRO A 271 10.43 8.47 8.43
C PRO A 271 9.61 7.35 9.09
N ASN A 272 9.99 6.09 8.88
CA ASN A 272 9.17 4.98 9.33
C ASN A 272 10.01 3.78 9.73
N VAL A 273 9.78 3.25 10.92
CA VAL A 273 10.32 1.98 11.39
C VAL A 273 9.27 0.90 11.16
N ILE A 274 9.56 -0.07 10.29
CA ILE A 274 8.61 -1.10 9.87
C ILE A 274 9.05 -2.45 10.42
N LEU A 275 8.14 -3.11 11.14
CA LEU A 275 8.40 -4.35 11.87
C LEU A 275 7.96 -5.55 11.02
N PHE A 276 8.90 -6.41 10.67
CA PHE A 276 8.69 -7.61 9.88
C PHE A 276 8.90 -8.88 10.70
N GLY A 277 7.90 -9.75 10.69
CA GLY A 277 7.99 -11.12 11.20
C GLY A 277 8.29 -12.09 10.05
N PRO A 278 7.25 -12.77 9.50
CA PRO A 278 7.43 -13.83 8.51
C PRO A 278 7.61 -13.32 7.07
N THR A 279 7.42 -12.03 6.80
CA THR A 279 7.46 -11.46 5.45
C THR A 279 8.87 -10.93 5.15
N ASP A 280 9.39 -11.19 3.96
CA ASP A 280 10.66 -10.67 3.47
C ASP A 280 10.54 -9.18 3.09
N PRO A 281 11.19 -8.26 3.81
CA PRO A 281 11.18 -6.84 3.49
C PRO A 281 11.88 -6.50 2.17
N GLY A 282 12.76 -7.34 1.68
CA GLY A 282 13.40 -7.17 0.37
C GLY A 282 12.41 -7.22 -0.80
N LEU A 283 11.27 -7.88 -0.62
CA LEU A 283 10.23 -7.99 -1.64
C LEU A 283 9.11 -6.94 -1.51
N VAL A 284 8.78 -6.55 -0.27
CA VAL A 284 7.60 -5.69 0.01
C VAL A 284 7.84 -4.68 1.14
N GLY A 285 9.08 -4.37 1.48
CA GLY A 285 9.43 -3.44 2.54
C GLY A 285 9.03 -1.99 2.24
N GLY A 286 9.41 -1.09 3.12
CA GLY A 286 9.24 0.35 2.89
C GLY A 286 10.09 0.81 1.70
N TYR A 287 9.45 1.35 0.67
CA TYR A 287 10.14 1.88 -0.49
C TYR A 287 10.16 3.41 -0.40
N GLY A 288 11.32 4.01 -0.23
CA GLY A 288 11.45 5.45 -0.05
C GLY A 288 12.71 5.79 0.74
N LYS A 289 12.92 7.06 1.02
CA LYS A 289 13.96 7.53 1.96
C LYS A 289 13.49 7.25 3.39
N GLU A 290 14.43 7.07 4.30
CA GLU A 290 14.15 6.93 5.74
C GLU A 290 13.12 5.84 6.08
N GLN A 291 13.17 4.71 5.34
CA GLN A 291 12.37 3.53 5.59
C GLN A 291 13.27 2.45 6.20
N TYR A 292 13.06 2.16 7.48
CA TYR A 292 13.90 1.24 8.26
C TYR A 292 13.11 -0.04 8.55
N CYS A 293 13.41 -1.07 7.81
CA CYS A 293 12.78 -2.38 7.99
C CYS A 293 13.56 -3.18 9.03
N LEU A 294 12.93 -3.50 10.16
CA LEU A 294 13.48 -4.37 11.19
C LEU A 294 12.85 -5.75 11.04
N GLN A 295 13.65 -6.74 10.66
CA GLN A 295 13.17 -8.11 10.52
C GLN A 295 13.52 -8.90 11.78
N ALA A 296 12.52 -9.54 12.39
CA ALA A 296 12.70 -10.25 13.67
C ALA A 296 13.76 -11.38 13.58
N SER A 297 13.91 -12.01 12.42
CA SER A 297 14.94 -13.04 12.19
C SER A 297 16.39 -12.53 12.21
N ASP A 298 16.60 -11.21 12.13
CA ASP A 298 17.95 -10.62 12.16
C ASP A 298 18.50 -10.51 13.59
N TYR A 299 17.66 -10.80 14.58
CA TYR A 299 18.01 -10.74 16.02
C TYR A 299 18.06 -12.13 16.62
N PRO A 300 18.95 -12.36 17.60
CA PRO A 300 19.07 -13.68 18.26
C PRO A 300 17.74 -14.12 18.85
N ALA A 301 17.38 -15.39 18.65
CA ALA A 301 16.17 -15.95 19.25
C ALA A 301 16.19 -15.85 20.76
N ILE A 302 15.06 -15.47 21.35
CA ILE A 302 14.85 -15.36 22.79
C ILE A 302 13.81 -16.41 23.19
N ASP A 303 14.09 -17.18 24.24
CA ASP A 303 13.12 -18.06 24.88
C ASP A 303 12.13 -17.18 25.67
N SER A 304 10.88 -17.15 25.25
CA SER A 304 9.89 -16.22 25.79
C SER A 304 8.47 -16.72 25.46
N ASP A 305 7.53 -16.50 26.37
CA ASP A 305 6.10 -16.77 26.19
C ASP A 305 5.38 -15.70 25.35
N ILE A 306 6.12 -14.86 24.66
CA ILE A 306 5.56 -13.77 23.84
C ILE A 306 4.92 -14.30 22.56
N GLU A 307 3.71 -13.84 22.29
CA GLU A 307 2.96 -14.18 21.09
C GLU A 307 2.65 -12.92 20.22
N PRO A 308 2.81 -13.04 18.90
CA PRO A 308 3.32 -14.20 18.15
C PRO A 308 4.83 -14.38 18.33
N ALA A 309 5.26 -15.60 18.59
CA ALA A 309 6.65 -15.96 18.92
C ALA A 309 7.70 -15.47 17.89
N VAL A 310 7.29 -15.30 16.62
CA VAL A 310 8.16 -14.77 15.55
C VAL A 310 8.75 -13.39 15.90
N PHE A 311 8.09 -12.61 16.76
CA PHE A 311 8.53 -11.28 17.16
C PHE A 311 9.24 -11.23 18.52
N ALA A 312 9.41 -12.35 19.20
CA ALA A 312 10.01 -12.36 20.55
C ALA A 312 11.35 -11.62 20.61
N SER A 313 12.20 -11.78 19.61
CA SER A 313 13.52 -11.14 19.53
C SER A 313 13.50 -9.65 19.15
N LEU A 314 12.43 -9.16 18.54
CA LEU A 314 12.31 -7.76 18.14
C LEU A 314 11.68 -6.93 19.28
N THR A 315 12.48 -6.64 20.29
CA THR A 315 12.04 -5.98 21.53
C THR A 315 11.75 -4.48 21.36
N PRO A 316 10.97 -3.86 22.28
CA PRO A 316 10.70 -2.42 22.26
C PRO A 316 11.96 -1.54 22.30
N ASP A 317 13.02 -1.96 23.01
CA ASP A 317 14.28 -1.22 23.08
C ASP A 317 14.98 -1.15 21.72
N ILE A 318 14.96 -2.23 20.95
CA ILE A 318 15.50 -2.27 19.57
C ILE A 318 14.73 -1.30 18.68
N VAL A 319 13.41 -1.35 18.76
CA VAL A 319 12.53 -0.48 17.95
C VAL A 319 12.70 0.99 18.35
N TRP A 320 12.77 1.28 19.65
CA TRP A 320 13.02 2.62 20.16
C TRP A 320 14.38 3.17 19.73
N HIS A 321 15.43 2.36 19.82
CA HIS A 321 16.77 2.76 19.39
C HIS A 321 16.78 3.21 17.92
N GLN A 322 16.15 2.44 17.03
CA GLN A 322 16.03 2.83 15.63
C GLN A 322 15.15 4.07 15.46
N LEU A 323 14.03 4.16 16.16
CA LEU A 323 13.13 5.31 16.08
C LEU A 323 13.83 6.59 16.57
N ALA A 324 14.50 6.54 17.70
CA ALA A 324 15.22 7.68 18.30
C ALA A 324 16.34 8.23 17.40
N ALA A 325 16.89 7.40 16.53
CA ALA A 325 17.91 7.80 15.56
C ALA A 325 17.38 8.63 14.37
N ILE A 326 16.05 8.66 14.18
CA ILE A 326 15.42 9.31 13.02
C ILE A 326 14.45 10.45 13.37
N ILE A 327 14.29 10.78 14.69
CA ILE A 327 13.38 11.82 15.20
C ILE A 327 14.09 12.96 15.91
#